data_8df779c4914d08f1d26c841f8c4cf720
#
_entry.id   8df779c4914d08f1d26c841f8c4cf720
#
_cell.length_a   1.000
_cell.length_b   1.000
_cell.length_c   1.000
_cell.angle_alpha   90.00
_cell.angle_beta   90.00
_cell.angle_gamma   90.00
#
_symmetry.space_group_name_H-M   'P 1'
#
loop_
_entity.id
_entity.type
_entity.pdbx_description
1 polymer ?
#
loop_
_entity_poly.entity_id
_entity_poly.type
_entity_poly.pdbx_seq_one_letter_code
_entity_poly.pdbx_strand_id
1 'polypeptide(L)'
;MRKGEITYDDIVRKYTKELHANEIILLSYYIAAINIEAVFDEININREYIPFEGIVLTDTFETTELEDTLDDSFFGKNDARLKRQQEKTITAIIGNPPYSVGQNSENDDNKNMRYPKLEDRIQKTYYEKALSNAKNALLDSYVKAIRWASD
;
A
#
# COMPACT_ATOMS: atom_id res chain seq x y z
N MET A 1 -30.33 -19.91 4.15
CA MET A 1 -29.10 -19.19 3.75
C MET A 1 -27.91 -20.08 4.09
N ARG A 2 -27.11 -20.49 3.09
CA ARG A 2 -25.85 -21.21 3.33
C ARG A 2 -24.88 -20.22 3.96
N LYS A 3 -24.36 -20.55 5.14
CA LYS A 3 -23.28 -19.76 5.77
C LYS A 3 -22.05 -19.81 4.84
N GLY A 4 -21.66 -18.66 4.29
CA GLY A 4 -20.44 -18.51 3.51
C GLY A 4 -20.61 -18.10 2.04
N GLU A 5 -21.82 -17.88 1.55
CA GLU A 5 -22.01 -17.32 0.21
C GLU A 5 -21.85 -15.80 0.26
N ILE A 6 -20.94 -15.27 -0.55
CA ILE A 6 -20.73 -13.83 -0.74
C ILE A 6 -21.90 -13.30 -1.55
N THR A 7 -22.60 -12.31 -1.04
CA THR A 7 -23.70 -11.63 -1.73
C THR A 7 -23.19 -10.49 -2.61
N TYR A 8 -24.03 -10.01 -3.53
CA TYR A 8 -23.72 -8.82 -4.32
C TYR A 8 -23.47 -7.59 -3.43
N ASP A 9 -24.27 -7.39 -2.39
CA ASP A 9 -24.11 -6.28 -1.44
C ASP A 9 -22.77 -6.38 -0.68
N ASP A 10 -22.30 -7.58 -0.38
CA ASP A 10 -20.97 -7.79 0.20
C ASP A 10 -19.86 -7.37 -0.77
N ILE A 11 -20.01 -7.67 -2.04
CA ILE A 11 -19.05 -7.28 -3.08
C ILE A 11 -19.02 -5.75 -3.23
N VAL A 12 -20.18 -5.10 -3.32
CA VAL A 12 -20.28 -3.63 -3.40
C VAL A 12 -19.67 -2.98 -2.17
N ARG A 13 -19.95 -3.49 -0.98
CA ARG A 13 -19.38 -2.98 0.27
C ARG A 13 -17.86 -3.12 0.28
N LYS A 14 -17.33 -4.29 -0.11
CA LYS A 14 -15.89 -4.52 -0.20
C LYS A 14 -15.22 -3.56 -1.18
N TYR A 15 -15.75 -3.45 -2.38
CA TYR A 15 -15.24 -2.57 -3.42
C TYR A 15 -15.23 -1.11 -3.00
N THR A 16 -16.32 -0.62 -2.41
CA THR A 16 -16.48 0.81 -2.08
C THR A 16 -15.89 1.23 -0.75
N LYS A 17 -15.66 0.29 0.20
CA LYS A 17 -15.34 0.65 1.59
C LYS A 17 -14.18 -0.11 2.23
N GLU A 18 -13.83 -1.30 1.73
CA GLU A 18 -12.90 -2.21 2.40
C GLU A 18 -11.66 -2.53 1.57
N LEU A 19 -11.74 -2.42 0.23
CA LEU A 19 -10.61 -2.65 -0.65
C LEU A 19 -9.77 -1.39 -0.78
N HIS A 20 -8.48 -1.53 -0.51
CA HIS A 20 -7.50 -0.45 -0.60
C HIS A 20 -6.31 -0.89 -1.45
N ALA A 21 -5.71 0.05 -2.18
CA ALA A 21 -4.51 -0.18 -2.98
C ALA A 21 -3.60 1.04 -2.93
N ASN A 22 -2.30 0.80 -2.86
CA ASN A 22 -1.28 1.83 -2.93
C ASN A 22 -0.39 1.57 -4.13
N GLU A 23 -0.06 2.62 -4.86
CA GLU A 23 0.84 2.56 -6.00
C GLU A 23 1.69 3.83 -6.04
N ILE A 24 2.99 3.67 -6.27
CA ILE A 24 3.94 4.78 -6.29
C ILE A 24 4.12 5.34 -7.71
N ILE A 25 3.91 4.51 -8.74
CA ILE A 25 4.12 4.88 -10.13
C ILE A 25 2.80 5.34 -10.75
N LEU A 26 2.75 6.57 -11.24
CA LEU A 26 1.54 7.19 -11.78
C LEU A 26 0.88 6.35 -12.90
N LEU A 27 1.67 5.81 -13.82
CA LEU A 27 1.12 4.98 -14.92
C LEU A 27 0.51 3.69 -14.37
N SER A 28 1.20 3.01 -13.45
CA SER A 28 0.71 1.79 -12.81
C SER A 28 -0.54 2.06 -11.97
N TYR A 29 -0.61 3.22 -11.31
CA TYR A 29 -1.80 3.67 -10.59
C TYR A 29 -3.03 3.73 -11.51
N TYR A 30 -2.93 4.35 -12.68
CA TYR A 30 -4.04 4.42 -13.62
C TYR A 30 -4.42 3.04 -14.18
N ILE A 31 -3.43 2.22 -14.52
CA ILE A 31 -3.67 0.86 -15.01
C ILE A 31 -4.35 0.00 -13.93
N ALA A 32 -3.89 0.09 -12.70
CA ALA A 32 -4.48 -0.63 -11.57
C ALA A 32 -5.94 -0.20 -11.31
N ALA A 33 -6.21 1.11 -11.30
CA ALA A 33 -7.55 1.64 -11.13
C ALA A 33 -8.50 1.11 -12.20
N ILE A 34 -8.12 1.21 -13.49
CA ILE A 34 -8.92 0.74 -14.61
C ILE A 34 -9.17 -0.78 -14.53
N ASN A 35 -8.16 -1.58 -14.19
CA ASN A 35 -8.32 -3.03 -14.07
C ASN A 35 -9.26 -3.42 -12.92
N ILE A 36 -9.15 -2.76 -11.77
CA ILE A 36 -10.03 -3.01 -10.61
C ILE A 36 -11.47 -2.64 -10.96
N GLU A 37 -11.66 -1.48 -11.61
CA GLU A 37 -12.98 -1.03 -12.06
C GLU A 37 -13.58 -1.98 -13.10
N ALA A 38 -12.80 -2.45 -14.09
CA ALA A 38 -13.27 -3.38 -15.09
C ALA A 38 -13.73 -4.71 -14.48
N VAL A 39 -12.97 -5.27 -13.54
CA VAL A 39 -13.37 -6.50 -12.83
C VAL A 39 -14.64 -6.30 -12.03
N PHE A 40 -14.80 -5.14 -11.37
CA PHE A 40 -16.02 -4.83 -10.65
C PHE A 40 -17.21 -4.65 -11.60
N ASP A 41 -17.03 -3.99 -12.75
CA ASP A 41 -18.09 -3.73 -13.73
C ASP A 41 -18.65 -5.03 -14.35
N GLU A 42 -17.82 -6.07 -14.52
CA GLU A 42 -18.26 -7.40 -14.99
C GLU A 42 -19.29 -8.04 -14.06
N ILE A 43 -19.22 -7.78 -12.76
CA ILE A 43 -20.11 -8.33 -11.73
C ILE A 43 -21.17 -7.34 -11.26
N ASN A 44 -21.11 -6.09 -11.70
CA ASN A 44 -22.03 -5.02 -11.32
C ASN A 44 -23.40 -5.18 -11.99
N ILE A 45 -24.35 -5.71 -11.26
CA ILE A 45 -25.71 -6.02 -11.76
C ILE A 45 -26.45 -4.76 -12.21
N ASN A 46 -26.23 -3.64 -11.51
CA ASN A 46 -26.93 -2.38 -11.76
C ASN A 46 -26.38 -1.62 -12.95
N ARG A 47 -25.18 -1.99 -13.43
CA ARG A 47 -24.47 -1.34 -14.55
C ARG A 47 -24.30 0.17 -14.43
N GLU A 48 -24.44 0.72 -13.21
CA GLU A 48 -24.02 2.08 -12.92
C GLU A 48 -22.51 2.12 -12.68
N TYR A 49 -21.83 3.05 -13.33
CA TYR A 49 -20.40 3.22 -13.12
C TYR A 49 -20.11 3.70 -11.70
N ILE A 50 -19.31 2.94 -10.98
CA ILE A 50 -18.84 3.28 -9.63
C ILE A 50 -17.30 3.36 -9.68
N PRO A 51 -16.72 4.56 -9.54
CA PRO A 51 -15.27 4.71 -9.55
C PRO A 51 -14.63 4.02 -8.35
N PHE A 52 -13.42 3.46 -8.53
CA PHE A 52 -12.67 2.88 -7.44
C PHE A 52 -11.95 3.96 -6.62
N GLU A 53 -12.54 4.32 -5.49
CA GLU A 53 -12.02 5.35 -4.58
C GLU A 53 -10.97 4.81 -3.58
N GLY A 54 -10.70 3.51 -3.59
CA GLY A 54 -9.79 2.84 -2.66
C GLY A 54 -8.32 2.91 -3.04
N ILE A 55 -7.99 3.37 -4.27
CA ILE A 55 -6.59 3.46 -4.70
C ILE A 55 -5.98 4.82 -4.40
N VAL A 56 -4.73 4.81 -3.93
CA VAL A 56 -3.95 6.00 -3.57
C VAL A 56 -2.62 5.98 -4.31
N LEU A 57 -2.25 7.10 -4.91
CA LEU A 57 -0.91 7.32 -5.46
C LEU A 57 -0.02 7.80 -4.32
N THR A 58 0.82 6.91 -3.79
CA THR A 58 1.65 7.21 -2.63
C THR A 58 2.85 6.27 -2.53
N ASP A 59 3.94 6.74 -1.96
CA ASP A 59 4.96 5.87 -1.40
C ASP A 59 4.44 5.32 -0.05
N THR A 60 4.18 4.04 -0.02
CA THR A 60 3.63 3.36 1.16
C THR A 60 4.51 3.52 2.41
N PHE A 61 5.83 3.55 2.25
CA PHE A 61 6.75 3.68 3.38
C PHE A 61 6.87 5.13 3.87
N GLU A 62 6.77 6.09 2.96
CA GLU A 62 6.80 7.50 3.31
C GLU A 62 5.61 7.91 4.18
N THR A 63 4.47 7.24 4.04
CA THR A 63 3.29 7.50 4.88
C THR A 63 3.56 7.36 6.38
N THR A 64 4.57 6.60 6.77
CA THR A 64 5.00 6.45 8.18
C THR A 64 5.91 7.57 8.68
N GLU A 65 6.52 8.32 7.76
CA GLU A 65 7.47 9.39 8.06
C GLU A 65 6.79 10.75 8.22
N LEU A 66 5.65 10.94 7.53
CA LEU A 66 4.94 12.21 7.49
C LEU A 66 4.24 12.49 8.82
N GLU A 67 4.61 13.58 9.46
CA GLU A 67 3.81 14.25 10.47
C GLU A 67 2.96 15.32 9.77
N ASP A 68 1.69 15.02 9.54
CA ASP A 68 0.56 15.93 9.25
C ASP A 68 0.79 17.10 8.26
N THR A 69 1.77 17.03 7.36
CA THR A 69 2.05 18.08 6.37
C THR A 69 1.61 17.64 4.97
N LEU A 70 0.31 17.39 4.81
CA LEU A 70 -0.27 17.24 3.48
C LEU A 70 -0.46 18.64 2.89
N ASP A 71 0.36 18.99 1.89
CA ASP A 71 0.22 20.21 1.11
C ASP A 71 -0.99 20.08 0.19
N ASP A 72 -2.04 20.79 0.50
CA ASP A 72 -3.41 20.67 -0.02
C ASP A 72 -3.58 21.10 -1.50
N SER A 73 -2.50 21.50 -2.17
CA SER A 73 -2.65 22.32 -3.38
C SER A 73 -2.71 21.60 -4.72
N PHE A 74 -2.16 20.38 -4.86
CA PHE A 74 -2.06 19.71 -6.16
C PHE A 74 -2.79 18.38 -6.28
N PHE A 75 -2.94 17.62 -5.20
CA PHE A 75 -3.52 16.27 -5.18
C PHE A 75 -4.66 16.10 -4.18
N GLY A 76 -5.41 17.14 -3.86
CA GLY A 76 -6.40 17.18 -2.78
C GLY A 76 -7.36 15.98 -2.71
N LYS A 77 -7.75 15.38 -3.85
CA LYS A 77 -8.55 14.15 -3.86
C LYS A 77 -7.74 12.92 -3.46
N ASN A 78 -6.48 12.84 -3.88
CA ASN A 78 -5.58 11.75 -3.53
C ASN A 78 -5.24 11.79 -2.03
N ASP A 79 -4.99 12.98 -1.49
CA ASP A 79 -4.68 13.20 -0.07
C ASP A 79 -5.87 12.86 0.81
N ALA A 80 -7.09 13.23 0.39
CA ALA A 80 -8.32 12.83 1.06
C ALA A 80 -8.53 11.29 1.05
N ARG A 81 -8.13 10.60 -0.04
CA ARG A 81 -8.16 9.13 -0.10
C ARG A 81 -7.12 8.52 0.84
N LEU A 82 -5.90 9.04 0.84
CA LEU A 82 -4.82 8.60 1.73
C LEU A 82 -5.24 8.73 3.20
N LYS A 83 -5.75 9.89 3.60
CA LYS A 83 -6.22 10.13 4.96
C LYS A 83 -7.34 9.16 5.37
N ARG A 84 -8.32 8.95 4.49
CA ARG A 84 -9.38 7.96 4.73
C ARG A 84 -8.84 6.53 4.87
N GLN A 85 -7.81 6.17 4.10
CA GLN A 85 -7.18 4.86 4.19
C GLN A 85 -6.43 4.69 5.52
N GLN A 86 -5.69 5.69 5.98
CA GLN A 86 -4.96 5.67 7.24
C GLN A 86 -5.88 5.52 8.47
N GLU A 87 -7.11 5.99 8.37
CA GLU A 87 -8.13 5.84 9.43
C GLU A 87 -8.78 4.45 9.47
N LYS A 88 -8.44 3.54 8.52
CA LYS A 88 -9.04 2.21 8.43
C LYS A 88 -8.22 1.16 9.16
N THR A 89 -8.91 0.25 9.81
CA THR A 89 -8.31 -0.99 10.31
C THR A 89 -8.13 -1.96 9.16
N ILE A 90 -6.90 -2.18 8.72
CA ILE A 90 -6.56 -3.12 7.66
C ILE A 90 -6.33 -4.49 8.29
N THR A 91 -7.05 -5.51 7.84
CA THR A 91 -6.98 -6.87 8.39
C THR A 91 -6.14 -7.83 7.55
N ALA A 92 -5.92 -7.53 6.27
CA ALA A 92 -5.10 -8.34 5.38
C ALA A 92 -4.38 -7.45 4.38
N ILE A 93 -3.10 -7.72 4.17
CA ILE A 93 -2.26 -7.03 3.20
C ILE A 93 -1.70 -8.06 2.23
N ILE A 94 -1.81 -7.76 0.93
CA ILE A 94 -1.22 -8.56 -0.15
C ILE A 94 -0.32 -7.62 -0.94
N GLY A 95 0.94 -8.00 -1.11
CA GLY A 95 1.91 -7.19 -1.84
C GLY A 95 3.07 -8.01 -2.36
N ASN A 96 3.75 -7.44 -3.36
CA ASN A 96 5.01 -7.96 -3.87
C ASN A 96 6.05 -6.83 -3.80
N PRO A 97 6.64 -6.59 -2.62
CA PRO A 97 7.58 -5.49 -2.43
C PRO A 97 8.86 -5.73 -3.25
N PRO A 98 9.53 -4.67 -3.68
CA PRO A 98 10.75 -4.78 -4.45
C PRO A 98 11.86 -5.45 -3.63
N TYR A 99 12.69 -6.26 -4.32
CA TYR A 99 13.89 -6.87 -3.75
C TYR A 99 15.08 -5.99 -4.10
N SER A 100 15.79 -5.47 -3.11
CA SER A 100 16.94 -4.59 -3.33
C SER A 100 18.29 -5.24 -3.03
N VAL A 101 18.32 -6.41 -2.37
CA VAL A 101 19.57 -7.14 -2.09
C VAL A 101 20.14 -7.75 -3.36
N GLY A 102 21.34 -7.29 -3.73
CA GLY A 102 22.11 -7.83 -4.87
C GLY A 102 21.79 -7.21 -6.23
N GLN A 103 20.91 -6.25 -6.33
CA GLN A 103 20.71 -5.49 -7.57
C GLN A 103 21.73 -4.36 -7.66
N ASN A 104 22.65 -4.47 -8.64
CA ASN A 104 23.63 -3.44 -9.00
C ASN A 104 23.08 -2.45 -10.06
N SER A 105 21.79 -2.41 -10.28
CA SER A 105 21.16 -1.52 -11.25
C SER A 105 21.07 -0.11 -10.67
N GLU A 106 21.77 0.82 -11.30
CA GLU A 106 21.76 2.25 -10.96
C GLU A 106 20.43 2.96 -11.28
N ASN A 107 19.49 2.25 -11.93
CA ASN A 107 18.21 2.81 -12.40
C ASN A 107 17.05 2.70 -11.40
N ASP A 108 17.27 2.13 -10.23
CA ASP A 108 16.25 2.09 -9.18
C ASP A 108 16.43 3.28 -8.23
N ASP A 109 15.75 4.39 -8.51
CA ASP A 109 15.69 5.57 -7.64
C ASP A 109 15.26 5.25 -6.19
N ASN A 110 14.62 4.12 -5.96
CA ASN A 110 14.21 3.63 -4.65
C ASN A 110 15.36 3.12 -3.76
N LYS A 111 16.56 2.87 -4.29
CA LYS A 111 17.70 2.39 -3.48
C LYS A 111 18.19 3.40 -2.45
N ASN A 112 17.96 4.69 -2.69
CA ASN A 112 18.49 5.79 -1.88
C ASN A 112 17.45 6.42 -0.95
N MET A 113 16.19 6.04 -1.04
CA MET A 113 15.17 6.58 -0.14
C MET A 113 15.32 5.98 1.25
N ARG A 114 15.45 6.87 2.22
CA ARG A 114 15.55 6.51 3.64
C ARG A 114 14.23 6.79 4.32
N TYR A 115 13.86 5.86 5.21
CA TYR A 115 12.67 5.97 6.03
C TYR A 115 13.07 5.88 7.50
N PRO A 116 13.54 7.00 8.10
CA PRO A 116 14.18 7.00 9.42
C PRO A 116 13.33 6.38 10.53
N LYS A 117 12.04 6.68 10.57
CA LYS A 117 11.13 6.13 11.60
C LYS A 117 10.92 4.64 11.41
N LEU A 118 10.73 4.17 10.17
CA LEU A 118 10.57 2.77 9.85
C LEU A 118 11.87 1.99 10.10
N GLU A 119 13.02 2.54 9.70
CA GLU A 119 14.34 1.97 9.93
C GLU A 119 14.69 1.86 11.43
N ASP A 120 14.35 2.87 12.22
CA ASP A 120 14.50 2.83 13.69
C ASP A 120 13.67 1.70 14.31
N ARG A 121 12.44 1.50 13.85
CA ARG A 121 11.60 0.38 14.29
C ARG A 121 12.18 -0.99 13.91
N ILE A 122 12.76 -1.13 12.72
CA ILE A 122 13.47 -2.34 12.31
C ILE A 122 14.67 -2.58 13.20
N GLN A 123 15.46 -1.53 13.52
CA GLN A 123 16.61 -1.63 14.41
C GLN A 123 16.22 -2.11 15.80
N LYS A 124 15.21 -1.50 16.41
CA LYS A 124 14.74 -1.84 17.76
C LYS A 124 14.09 -3.23 17.90
N THR A 125 13.62 -3.80 16.79
CA THR A 125 12.90 -5.07 16.82
C THR A 125 13.70 -6.23 16.22
N TYR A 126 14.06 -6.14 14.96
CA TYR A 126 14.69 -7.23 14.24
C TYR A 126 16.23 -7.22 14.39
N TYR A 127 16.83 -6.05 14.33
CA TYR A 127 18.28 -5.89 14.36
C TYR A 127 18.88 -6.26 15.71
N GLU A 128 18.27 -5.88 16.83
CA GLU A 128 18.74 -6.21 18.18
C GLU A 128 18.69 -7.72 18.47
N LYS A 129 17.72 -8.42 17.84
CA LYS A 129 17.52 -9.87 18.00
C LYS A 129 18.27 -10.71 16.99
N ALA A 130 18.87 -10.11 15.97
CA ALA A 130 19.58 -10.84 14.92
C ALA A 130 20.95 -11.33 15.41
N LEU A 131 21.17 -12.64 15.33
CA LEU A 131 22.43 -13.29 15.69
C LEU A 131 23.51 -13.17 14.60
N SER A 132 23.17 -12.66 13.43
CA SER A 132 24.01 -12.61 12.24
C SER A 132 24.65 -11.25 12.04
N ASN A 133 25.86 -11.23 11.46
CA ASN A 133 26.53 -10.02 10.99
C ASN A 133 25.90 -9.42 9.70
N ALA A 134 24.91 -10.10 9.09
CA ALA A 134 24.21 -9.66 7.89
C ALA A 134 23.15 -8.57 8.16
N LYS A 135 23.47 -7.64 9.05
CA LYS A 135 22.56 -6.62 9.54
C LYS A 135 22.09 -5.64 8.45
N ASN A 136 22.93 -5.39 7.45
CA ASN A 136 22.57 -4.50 6.33
C ASN A 136 21.40 -5.05 5.48
N ALA A 137 21.25 -6.38 5.42
CA ALA A 137 20.14 -7.00 4.71
C ALA A 137 18.78 -6.76 5.38
N LEU A 138 18.77 -6.40 6.67
CA LEU A 138 17.53 -6.06 7.39
C LEU A 138 16.95 -4.69 7.01
N LEU A 139 17.69 -3.86 6.30
CA LEU A 139 17.21 -2.58 5.77
C LEU A 139 16.73 -2.68 4.32
N ASP A 140 16.65 -3.92 3.78
CA ASP A 140 16.07 -4.18 2.48
C ASP A 140 14.60 -3.78 2.41
N SER A 141 14.14 -3.36 1.24
CA SER A 141 12.76 -2.94 0.99
C SER A 141 11.75 -4.02 1.35
N TYR A 142 12.10 -5.30 1.17
CA TYR A 142 11.26 -6.42 1.55
C TYR A 142 11.03 -6.47 3.07
N VAL A 143 12.09 -6.27 3.87
CA VAL A 143 11.99 -6.24 5.33
C VAL A 143 11.23 -5.00 5.80
N LYS A 144 11.45 -3.86 5.13
CA LYS A 144 10.68 -2.63 5.36
C LYS A 144 9.19 -2.86 5.14
N ALA A 145 8.81 -3.56 4.07
CA ALA A 145 7.41 -3.90 3.78
C ALA A 145 6.78 -4.79 4.86
N ILE A 146 7.50 -5.81 5.34
CA ILE A 146 7.02 -6.67 6.44
C ILE A 146 6.85 -5.86 7.73
N ARG A 147 7.81 -4.99 8.05
CA ARG A 147 7.73 -4.18 9.27
C ARG A 147 6.59 -3.18 9.19
N TRP A 148 6.44 -2.49 8.07
CA TRP A 148 5.33 -1.57 7.82
C TRP A 148 3.97 -2.26 7.94
N ALA A 149 3.82 -3.45 7.34
CA ALA A 149 2.58 -4.22 7.37
C ALA A 149 2.22 -4.77 8.76
N SER A 150 3.17 -4.79 9.70
CA SER A 150 2.97 -5.30 11.06
C SER A 150 2.71 -4.20 12.11
N ASP A 151 2.76 -2.95 11.71
CA ASP A 151 2.44 -1.78 12.54
C ASP A 151 0.95 -1.50 12.57
#